data_c757a477ba26a7f2162f14c04784bc50
#
_entry.id   c757a477ba26a7f2162f14c04784bc50
#
_cell.length_a   1.000
_cell.length_b   1.000
_cell.length_c   1.000
_cell.angle_alpha   90.00
_cell.angle_beta   90.00
_cell.angle_gamma   90.00
#
_symmetry.space_group_name_H-M   'P 1'
#
loop_
_entity.id
_entity.type
_entity.pdbx_description
1 polymer ?
#
loop_
_entity_poly.entity_id
_entity_poly.type
_entity_poly.pdbx_seq_one_letter_code
_entity_poly.pdbx_strand_id
1 'polypeptide(L)'
;MIETVKLTVRLSNFYKMSWINKAVSIALLLYIIVFSLYALNTFPPLNVQNNVYGFTTDFCNLIVLVFLFWIVQCSELSKQAYVFSTLGLLLWSMGTTADVIDELVVQPYWMSVYFEDLCRTMGMLFTAYGLFKTMRFVQSIHNRLARELITDDLTQVLNRRYFYRHVKTAS
;
A
#
# COMPACT_ATOMS: atom_id res chain seq x y z
N MET A 1 -39.10 5.50 4.35
CA MET A 1 -38.32 5.64 3.08
C MET A 1 -36.87 5.83 3.49
N ILE A 2 -36.12 4.76 3.49
CA ILE A 2 -34.70 4.78 3.90
C ILE A 2 -33.93 5.16 2.63
N GLU A 3 -33.54 6.42 2.51
CA GLU A 3 -32.54 6.81 1.52
C GLU A 3 -31.24 6.10 1.90
N THR A 4 -30.97 5.02 1.19
CA THR A 4 -29.63 4.43 1.16
C THR A 4 -28.71 5.51 0.61
N VAL A 5 -27.90 6.09 1.48
CA VAL A 5 -26.74 6.89 1.06
C VAL A 5 -25.90 5.95 0.19
N LYS A 6 -26.08 6.03 -1.11
CA LYS A 6 -25.18 5.40 -2.08
C LYS A 6 -23.84 6.05 -1.88
N LEU A 7 -22.95 5.38 -1.15
CA LEU A 7 -21.52 5.57 -1.24
C LEU A 7 -21.11 5.15 -2.68
N THR A 8 -21.39 6.02 -3.63
CA THR A 8 -20.77 5.94 -4.93
C THR A 8 -19.30 6.29 -4.70
N VAL A 9 -18.51 5.27 -4.42
CA VAL A 9 -17.05 5.35 -4.61
C VAL A 9 -16.90 5.73 -6.08
N ARG A 10 -16.66 7.01 -6.36
CA ARG A 10 -16.42 7.47 -7.71
C ARG A 10 -15.09 6.86 -8.13
N LEU A 11 -15.14 5.78 -8.88
CA LEU A 11 -13.98 5.21 -9.60
C LEU A 11 -13.23 6.26 -10.45
N SER A 12 -13.89 7.41 -10.75
CA SER A 12 -13.26 8.55 -11.42
C SER A 12 -12.10 9.19 -10.64
N ASN A 13 -11.98 8.97 -9.34
CA ASN A 13 -10.86 9.51 -8.56
C ASN A 13 -9.59 8.67 -8.70
N PHE A 14 -9.66 7.44 -9.17
CA PHE A 14 -8.47 6.66 -9.52
C PHE A 14 -7.61 7.30 -10.62
N TYR A 15 -8.15 8.24 -11.38
CA TYR A 15 -7.42 8.95 -12.43
C TYR A 15 -6.78 10.28 -11.96
N LYS A 16 -7.15 10.79 -10.78
CA LYS A 16 -6.59 12.04 -10.24
C LYS A 16 -5.38 11.81 -9.33
N MET A 17 -4.41 11.04 -9.80
CA MET A 17 -3.11 11.00 -9.11
C MET A 17 -2.44 12.37 -9.15
N SER A 18 -1.94 12.83 -8.01
CA SER A 18 -1.05 14.00 -7.93
C SER A 18 0.18 13.78 -8.83
N TRP A 19 0.72 14.85 -9.40
CA TRP A 19 1.94 14.79 -10.20
C TRP A 19 3.10 14.09 -9.46
N ILE A 20 3.24 14.35 -8.16
CA ILE A 20 4.25 13.72 -7.30
C ILE A 20 4.06 12.20 -7.24
N ASN A 21 2.82 11.73 -7.05
CA ASN A 21 2.52 10.31 -6.97
C ASN A 21 2.82 9.58 -8.29
N LYS A 22 2.55 10.25 -9.43
CA LYS A 22 2.93 9.73 -10.75
C LYS A 22 4.44 9.62 -10.89
N ALA A 23 5.19 10.66 -10.50
CA ALA A 23 6.64 10.67 -10.56
C ALA A 23 7.25 9.54 -9.70
N VAL A 24 6.73 9.32 -8.50
CA VAL A 24 7.19 8.24 -7.60
C VAL A 24 6.89 6.86 -8.19
N SER A 25 5.72 6.67 -8.84
CA SER A 25 5.39 5.41 -9.51
C SER A 25 6.29 5.14 -10.72
N ILE A 26 6.59 6.17 -11.50
CA ILE A 26 7.51 6.06 -12.64
C ILE A 26 8.93 5.75 -12.13
N ALA A 27 9.36 6.39 -11.05
CA ALA A 27 10.67 6.15 -10.44
C ALA A 27 10.84 4.69 -9.97
N LEU A 28 9.80 4.07 -9.38
CA LEU A 28 9.82 2.66 -9.02
C LEU A 28 9.99 1.76 -10.25
N LEU A 29 9.20 2.00 -11.31
CA LEU A 29 9.29 1.22 -12.54
C LEU A 29 10.65 1.35 -13.21
N LEU A 30 11.19 2.58 -13.26
CA LEU A 30 12.54 2.83 -13.77
C LEU A 30 13.61 2.11 -12.95
N TYR A 31 13.48 2.12 -11.61
CA TYR A 31 14.38 1.36 -10.74
C TYR A 31 14.37 -0.13 -11.09
N ILE A 32 13.18 -0.75 -11.17
CA ILE A 32 13.05 -2.19 -11.50
C ILE A 32 13.73 -2.50 -12.84
N ILE A 33 13.49 -1.69 -13.86
CA ILE A 33 14.06 -1.90 -15.20
C ILE A 33 15.58 -1.73 -15.18
N VAL A 34 16.07 -0.61 -14.63
CA VAL A 34 17.50 -0.28 -14.64
C VAL A 34 18.30 -1.28 -13.80
N PHE A 35 17.77 -1.65 -12.62
CA PHE A 35 18.43 -2.62 -11.75
C PHE A 35 18.49 -4.01 -12.40
N SER A 36 17.39 -4.45 -13.02
CA SER A 36 17.35 -5.74 -13.74
C SER A 36 18.33 -5.76 -14.91
N LEU A 37 18.37 -4.70 -15.72
CA LEU A 37 19.32 -4.60 -16.84
C LEU A 37 20.78 -4.58 -16.35
N TYR A 38 21.06 -3.83 -15.28
CA TYR A 38 22.40 -3.79 -14.69
C TYR A 38 22.84 -5.17 -14.22
N ALA A 39 22.01 -5.86 -13.46
CA ALA A 39 22.35 -7.16 -12.89
C ALA A 39 22.52 -8.24 -13.97
N LEU A 40 21.63 -8.30 -14.96
CA LEU A 40 21.73 -9.25 -16.09
C LEU A 40 22.99 -9.02 -16.95
N ASN A 41 23.48 -7.79 -17.05
CA ASN A 41 24.70 -7.49 -17.81
C ASN A 41 26.00 -7.68 -17.00
N THR A 42 25.91 -7.62 -15.67
CA THR A 42 27.11 -7.60 -14.81
C THR A 42 27.41 -8.98 -14.24
N PHE A 43 26.38 -9.77 -13.91
CA PHE A 43 26.56 -11.05 -13.22
C PHE A 43 26.41 -12.25 -14.18
N PRO A 44 27.11 -13.36 -13.91
CA PRO A 44 27.04 -14.56 -14.73
C PRO A 44 25.62 -15.19 -14.64
N PRO A 45 25.06 -15.63 -15.79
CA PRO A 45 23.71 -16.18 -15.82
C PRO A 45 23.66 -17.55 -15.14
N LEU A 46 22.57 -17.80 -14.40
CA LEU A 46 22.18 -19.11 -13.89
C LEU A 46 21.39 -19.89 -14.93
N ASN A 47 21.43 -21.22 -14.82
CA ASN A 47 20.61 -22.09 -15.68
C ASN A 47 19.14 -22.09 -15.15
N VAL A 48 18.32 -21.22 -15.71
CA VAL A 48 16.92 -20.98 -15.31
C VAL A 48 16.06 -22.27 -15.36
N GLN A 49 16.45 -23.26 -16.17
CA GLN A 49 15.65 -24.50 -16.31
C GLN A 49 15.52 -25.29 -14.99
N ASN A 50 16.43 -25.08 -14.05
CA ASN A 50 16.41 -25.79 -12.76
C ASN A 50 15.54 -25.09 -11.72
N ASN A 51 15.14 -23.83 -11.90
CA ASN A 51 14.44 -23.05 -10.88
C ASN A 51 13.28 -22.17 -11.42
N VAL A 52 12.60 -22.66 -12.46
CA VAL A 52 11.45 -21.95 -13.07
C VAL A 52 10.34 -21.66 -12.04
N TYR A 53 10.18 -22.52 -11.06
CA TYR A 53 9.16 -22.36 -10.02
C TYR A 53 9.49 -21.19 -9.08
N GLY A 54 10.73 -21.08 -8.61
CA GLY A 54 11.22 -19.94 -7.78
C GLY A 54 11.02 -18.62 -8.51
N PHE A 55 11.56 -18.53 -9.73
CA PHE A 55 11.40 -17.35 -10.58
C PHE A 55 9.92 -16.93 -10.76
N THR A 56 9.04 -17.89 -11.03
CA THR A 56 7.61 -17.58 -11.26
C THR A 56 6.94 -17.04 -10.00
N THR A 57 7.24 -17.63 -8.83
CA THR A 57 6.69 -17.16 -7.54
C THR A 57 7.16 -15.76 -7.19
N ASP A 58 8.45 -15.48 -7.33
CA ASP A 58 9.01 -14.18 -6.97
C ASP A 58 8.59 -13.08 -7.94
N PHE A 59 8.48 -13.43 -9.23
CA PHE A 59 7.93 -12.52 -10.22
C PHE A 59 6.45 -12.19 -9.96
N CYS A 60 5.63 -13.16 -9.58
CA CYS A 60 4.25 -12.92 -9.17
C CYS A 60 4.17 -12.04 -7.91
N ASN A 61 5.04 -12.25 -6.92
CA ASN A 61 5.13 -11.42 -5.72
C ASN A 61 5.47 -9.97 -6.08
N LEU A 62 6.43 -9.75 -6.98
CA LEU A 62 6.79 -8.43 -7.46
C LEU A 62 5.60 -7.71 -8.13
N ILE A 63 4.85 -8.41 -8.99
CA ILE A 63 3.65 -7.85 -9.63
C ILE A 63 2.62 -7.40 -8.58
N VAL A 64 2.36 -8.24 -7.57
CA VAL A 64 1.43 -7.91 -6.48
C VAL A 64 1.91 -6.68 -5.71
N LEU A 65 3.21 -6.56 -5.42
CA LEU A 65 3.77 -5.40 -4.71
C LEU A 65 3.65 -4.11 -5.53
N VAL A 66 3.93 -4.15 -6.82
CA VAL A 66 3.76 -3.00 -7.73
C VAL A 66 2.29 -2.58 -7.79
N PHE A 67 1.37 -3.54 -7.80
CA PHE A 67 -0.07 -3.26 -7.76
C PHE A 67 -0.51 -2.63 -6.43
N LEU A 68 -0.04 -3.17 -5.29
CA LEU A 68 -0.28 -2.59 -3.96
C LEU A 68 0.29 -1.17 -3.85
N PHE A 69 1.50 -0.96 -4.37
CA PHE A 69 2.12 0.35 -4.43
C PHE A 69 1.24 1.34 -5.21
N TRP A 70 0.74 0.93 -6.37
CA TRP A 70 -0.15 1.78 -7.16
C TRP A 70 -1.45 2.12 -6.42
N ILE A 71 -2.06 1.16 -5.71
CA ILE A 71 -3.24 1.40 -4.88
C ILE A 71 -2.94 2.48 -3.83
N VAL A 72 -1.79 2.41 -3.15
CA VAL A 72 -1.39 3.41 -2.15
C VAL A 72 -1.21 4.79 -2.79
N GLN A 73 -0.65 4.87 -4.00
CA GLN A 73 -0.50 6.13 -4.73
C GLN A 73 -1.83 6.76 -5.14
N CYS A 74 -2.88 5.95 -5.32
CA CYS A 74 -4.23 6.40 -5.66
C CYS A 74 -5.09 6.71 -4.42
N SER A 75 -4.64 6.34 -3.21
CA SER A 75 -5.43 6.44 -1.99
C SER A 75 -5.25 7.78 -1.28
N GLU A 76 -6.34 8.33 -0.75
CA GLU A 76 -6.32 9.52 0.12
C GLU A 76 -6.00 9.11 1.56
N LEU A 77 -4.73 8.94 1.86
CA LEU A 77 -4.23 8.59 3.19
C LEU A 77 -3.81 9.85 3.97
N SER A 78 -3.74 9.74 5.30
CA SER A 78 -3.08 10.77 6.11
C SER A 78 -1.61 10.89 5.70
N LYS A 79 -1.02 12.09 5.78
CA LYS A 79 0.37 12.34 5.35
C LYS A 79 1.37 11.34 5.93
N GLN A 80 1.24 11.00 7.22
CA GLN A 80 2.12 10.02 7.86
C GLN A 80 1.90 8.59 7.32
N ALA A 81 0.64 8.15 7.21
CA ALA A 81 0.31 6.85 6.67
C ALA A 81 0.82 6.69 5.23
N TYR A 82 0.61 7.71 4.40
CA TYR A 82 1.09 7.72 3.02
C TYR A 82 2.61 7.59 2.92
N VAL A 83 3.37 8.40 3.67
CA VAL A 83 4.84 8.38 3.62
C VAL A 83 5.39 7.01 4.04
N PHE A 84 4.92 6.47 5.18
CA PHE A 84 5.42 5.18 5.65
C PHE A 84 5.00 4.01 4.75
N SER A 85 3.77 3.99 4.25
CA SER A 85 3.33 2.94 3.31
C SER A 85 4.08 3.02 1.98
N THR A 86 4.29 4.21 1.44
CA THR A 86 5.03 4.41 0.18
C THR A 86 6.49 4.00 0.34
N LEU A 87 7.17 4.47 1.40
CA LEU A 87 8.56 4.11 1.67
C LEU A 87 8.72 2.60 1.91
N GLY A 88 7.80 2.02 2.68
CA GLY A 88 7.80 0.59 2.97
C GLY A 88 7.65 -0.25 1.71
N LEU A 89 6.67 0.06 0.87
CA LEU A 89 6.45 -0.67 -0.37
C LEU A 89 7.58 -0.44 -1.39
N LEU A 90 8.21 0.74 -1.41
CA LEU A 90 9.42 0.98 -2.23
C LEU A 90 10.55 0.04 -1.81
N LEU A 91 10.91 0.04 -0.52
CA LEU A 91 11.98 -0.83 0.00
C LEU A 91 11.66 -2.31 -0.20
N TRP A 92 10.41 -2.71 0.05
CA TRP A 92 10.00 -4.09 -0.16
C TRP A 92 10.08 -4.50 -1.65
N SER A 93 9.63 -3.63 -2.56
CA SER A 93 9.77 -3.88 -4.00
C SER A 93 11.24 -3.94 -4.46
N MET A 94 12.13 -3.16 -3.83
CA MET A 94 13.58 -3.25 -4.10
C MET A 94 14.13 -4.62 -3.71
N GLY A 95 13.79 -5.13 -2.53
CA GLY A 95 14.19 -6.46 -2.08
C GLY A 95 13.64 -7.55 -2.98
N THR A 96 12.34 -7.53 -3.28
CA THR A 96 11.72 -8.54 -4.15
C THR A 96 12.26 -8.50 -5.58
N THR A 97 12.69 -7.31 -6.07
CA THR A 97 13.35 -7.24 -7.38
C THR A 97 14.71 -7.96 -7.35
N ALA A 98 15.45 -7.86 -6.25
CA ALA A 98 16.68 -8.61 -6.06
C ALA A 98 16.44 -10.12 -6.00
N ASP A 99 15.38 -10.58 -5.29
CA ASP A 99 14.94 -11.99 -5.26
C ASP A 99 14.70 -12.55 -6.68
N VAL A 100 13.92 -11.83 -7.50
CA VAL A 100 13.62 -12.23 -8.88
C VAL A 100 14.91 -12.38 -9.71
N ILE A 101 15.87 -11.53 -9.46
CA ILE A 101 17.13 -11.53 -10.21
C ILE A 101 18.07 -12.63 -9.72
N ASP A 102 18.03 -12.99 -8.44
CA ASP A 102 18.83 -14.10 -7.88
C ASP A 102 18.50 -15.44 -8.55
N GLU A 103 17.30 -15.62 -9.02
CA GLU A 103 16.89 -16.78 -9.80
C GLU A 103 17.48 -16.83 -11.23
N LEU A 104 17.94 -15.68 -11.73
CA LEU A 104 18.45 -15.55 -13.11
C LEU A 104 19.97 -15.46 -13.20
N VAL A 105 20.62 -14.92 -12.18
CA VAL A 105 22.08 -14.65 -12.16
C VAL A 105 22.68 -15.01 -10.81
N VAL A 106 23.98 -15.35 -10.81
CA VAL A 106 24.73 -15.58 -9.56
C VAL A 106 25.03 -14.25 -8.90
N GLN A 107 24.26 -13.90 -7.87
CA GLN A 107 24.46 -12.65 -7.13
C GLN A 107 25.62 -12.74 -6.12
N PRO A 108 26.35 -11.64 -5.88
CA PRO A 108 27.33 -11.58 -4.80
C PRO A 108 26.62 -11.51 -3.44
N TYR A 109 27.18 -12.15 -2.42
CA TYR A 109 26.61 -12.28 -1.07
C TYR A 109 26.18 -10.94 -0.44
N TRP A 110 26.92 -9.85 -0.66
CA TRP A 110 26.55 -8.53 -0.14
C TRP A 110 25.22 -8.01 -0.71
N MET A 111 24.91 -8.37 -1.96
CA MET A 111 23.69 -7.94 -2.64
C MET A 111 22.49 -8.67 -2.05
N SER A 112 22.59 -9.97 -1.81
CA SER A 112 21.55 -10.75 -1.14
C SER A 112 21.27 -10.22 0.27
N VAL A 113 22.29 -9.97 1.08
CA VAL A 113 22.11 -9.47 2.45
C VAL A 113 21.51 -8.06 2.51
N TYR A 114 22.02 -7.11 1.71
CA TYR A 114 21.58 -5.70 1.82
C TYR A 114 20.33 -5.39 1.02
N PHE A 115 20.23 -5.86 -0.22
CA PHE A 115 19.07 -5.53 -1.06
C PHE A 115 17.92 -6.50 -0.87
N GLU A 116 18.16 -7.78 -0.83
CA GLU A 116 17.12 -8.78 -0.65
C GLU A 116 16.63 -8.79 0.79
N ASP A 117 17.44 -9.17 1.76
CA ASP A 117 16.99 -9.38 3.14
C ASP A 117 16.71 -8.08 3.90
N LEU A 118 17.66 -7.14 3.90
CA LEU A 118 17.52 -5.93 4.71
C LEU A 118 16.44 -5.00 4.15
N CYS A 119 16.48 -4.71 2.84
CA CYS A 119 15.46 -3.83 2.24
C CYS A 119 14.07 -4.43 2.33
N ARG A 120 13.93 -5.73 2.10
CA ARG A 120 12.65 -6.45 2.25
C ARG A 120 12.12 -6.37 3.68
N THR A 121 12.94 -6.70 4.67
CA THR A 121 12.54 -6.69 6.08
C THR A 121 12.15 -5.28 6.55
N MET A 122 12.97 -4.27 6.25
CA MET A 122 12.66 -2.88 6.57
C MET A 122 11.41 -2.39 5.83
N GLY A 123 11.26 -2.80 4.58
CA GLY A 123 10.08 -2.50 3.78
C GLY A 123 8.80 -3.04 4.40
N MET A 124 8.81 -4.28 4.87
CA MET A 124 7.68 -4.90 5.58
C MET A 124 7.34 -4.14 6.87
N LEU A 125 8.35 -3.77 7.68
CA LEU A 125 8.15 -3.03 8.93
C LEU A 125 7.52 -1.66 8.68
N PHE A 126 8.03 -0.90 7.71
CA PHE A 126 7.47 0.40 7.37
C PHE A 126 6.06 0.31 6.78
N THR A 127 5.81 -0.70 5.96
CA THR A 127 4.45 -0.96 5.42
C THR A 127 3.48 -1.31 6.55
N ALA A 128 3.86 -2.18 7.47
CA ALA A 128 3.05 -2.54 8.64
C ALA A 128 2.75 -1.30 9.52
N TYR A 129 3.74 -0.44 9.76
CA TYR A 129 3.54 0.80 10.49
C TYR A 129 2.63 1.78 9.74
N GLY A 130 2.78 1.89 8.42
CA GLY A 130 1.91 2.68 7.55
C GLY A 130 0.44 2.21 7.62
N LEU A 131 0.20 0.90 7.56
CA LEU A 131 -1.12 0.30 7.73
C LEU A 131 -1.70 0.58 9.11
N PHE A 132 -0.91 0.47 10.17
CA PHE A 132 -1.34 0.81 11.53
C PHE A 132 -1.79 2.27 11.63
N LYS A 133 -1.04 3.20 11.03
CA LYS A 133 -1.43 4.62 10.97
C LYS A 133 -2.71 4.84 10.16
N THR A 134 -2.88 4.10 9.07
CA THR A 134 -4.11 4.14 8.25
C THR A 134 -5.32 3.69 9.05
N MET A 135 -5.21 2.57 9.77
CA MET A 135 -6.30 2.07 10.63
C MET A 135 -6.68 3.07 11.71
N ARG A 136 -5.70 3.68 12.37
CA ARG A 136 -5.97 4.75 13.36
C ARG A 136 -6.67 5.96 12.75
N PHE A 137 -6.27 6.35 11.56
CA PHE A 137 -6.89 7.46 10.84
C PHE A 137 -8.37 7.14 10.49
N VAL A 138 -8.63 5.97 9.92
CA VAL A 138 -10.00 5.51 9.60
C VAL A 138 -10.85 5.45 10.87
N GLN A 139 -10.32 4.92 11.97
CA GLN A 139 -11.03 4.85 13.25
C GLN A 139 -11.34 6.25 13.80
N SER A 140 -10.43 7.22 13.66
CA SER A 140 -10.66 8.59 14.10
C SER A 140 -11.78 9.27 13.30
N ILE A 141 -11.82 9.06 11.98
CA ILE A 141 -12.90 9.55 11.11
C ILE A 141 -14.23 8.89 11.51
N HIS A 142 -14.23 7.58 11.70
CA HIS A 142 -15.43 6.85 12.11
C HIS A 142 -16.00 7.38 13.43
N ASN A 143 -15.14 7.59 14.43
CA ASN A 143 -15.53 8.13 15.74
C ASN A 143 -16.06 9.56 15.61
N ARG A 144 -15.48 10.38 14.72
CA ARG A 144 -15.96 11.74 14.46
C ARG A 144 -17.34 11.72 13.83
N LEU A 145 -17.53 10.95 12.77
CA LEU A 145 -18.82 10.79 12.11
C LEU A 145 -19.89 10.24 13.07
N ALA A 146 -19.52 9.28 13.93
CA ALA A 146 -20.43 8.76 14.95
C ALA A 146 -20.89 9.86 15.91
N ARG A 147 -20.00 10.76 16.36
CA ARG A 147 -20.37 11.90 17.22
C ARG A 147 -21.27 12.88 16.49
N GLU A 148 -20.94 13.25 15.26
CA GLU A 148 -21.77 14.19 14.45
C GLU A 148 -23.19 13.63 14.19
N LEU A 149 -23.36 12.29 14.15
CA LEU A 149 -24.66 11.65 14.03
C LEU A 149 -25.47 11.63 15.35
N ILE A 150 -24.77 11.64 16.49
CA ILE A 150 -25.38 11.52 17.83
C ILE A 150 -25.74 12.90 18.40
N THR A 151 -24.90 13.91 18.16
CA THR A 151 -25.07 15.29 18.68
C THR A 151 -25.53 16.23 17.58
N ASP A 152 -26.43 17.12 17.90
CA ASP A 152 -26.85 18.25 17.05
C ASP A 152 -25.82 19.37 17.16
N ASP A 153 -25.22 19.81 16.06
CA ASP A 153 -24.14 20.80 16.02
C ASP A 153 -24.56 22.17 16.55
N LEU A 154 -25.87 22.50 16.51
CA LEU A 154 -26.38 23.82 16.93
C LEU A 154 -26.70 23.86 18.43
N THR A 155 -27.23 22.78 18.97
CA THR A 155 -27.74 22.74 20.35
C THR A 155 -26.85 21.96 21.30
N GLN A 156 -25.87 21.24 20.81
CA GLN A 156 -24.99 20.34 21.58
C GLN A 156 -25.76 19.25 22.35
N VAL A 157 -27.04 19.07 22.04
CA VAL A 157 -27.90 18.05 22.63
C VAL A 157 -27.99 16.83 21.69
N LEU A 158 -28.41 15.70 22.24
CA LEU A 158 -28.61 14.48 21.46
C LEU A 158 -29.55 14.70 20.28
N ASN A 159 -29.11 14.34 19.09
CA ASN A 159 -29.90 14.48 17.87
C ASN A 159 -31.24 13.74 18.04
N ARG A 160 -32.37 14.44 17.79
CA ARG A 160 -33.73 13.93 17.90
C ARG A 160 -33.93 12.57 17.22
N ARG A 161 -33.23 12.36 16.08
CA ARG A 161 -33.29 11.10 15.31
C ARG A 161 -32.63 9.93 16.06
N TYR A 162 -31.55 10.19 16.81
CA TYR A 162 -30.86 9.22 17.66
C TYR A 162 -31.73 8.86 18.86
N PHE A 163 -32.32 9.85 19.54
CA PHE A 163 -33.20 9.66 20.67
C PHE A 163 -34.40 8.75 20.32
N TYR A 164 -35.13 9.02 19.24
CA TYR A 164 -36.28 8.20 18.83
C TYR A 164 -35.91 6.75 18.49
N ARG A 165 -34.70 6.52 17.94
CA ARG A 165 -34.24 5.17 17.61
C ARG A 165 -33.92 4.36 18.88
N HIS A 166 -33.31 4.97 19.89
CA HIS A 166 -33.00 4.31 21.16
C HIS A 166 -34.26 4.05 22.03
N VAL A 167 -35.20 4.99 22.11
CA VAL A 167 -36.42 4.80 22.85
C VAL A 167 -37.28 3.69 22.26
N LYS A 168 -37.31 3.56 20.93
CA LYS A 168 -38.06 2.50 20.25
C LYS A 168 -37.48 1.09 20.41
N THR A 169 -36.19 0.98 20.76
CA THR A 169 -35.55 -0.31 21.03
C THR A 169 -35.62 -0.71 22.52
N ALA A 170 -35.96 0.21 23.40
CA ALA A 170 -36.08 -0.02 24.85
C ALA A 170 -37.53 -0.28 25.34
N SER A 171 -38.49 -0.13 24.45
CA SER A 171 -39.89 -0.49 24.68
C SER A 171 -40.29 -1.73 23.87
#